data_9c7a07d8bed526bd7d2fe360f9fac268
#
_entry.id   9c7a07d8bed526bd7d2fe360f9fac268
#
_cell.length_a   1.000
_cell.length_b   1.000
_cell.length_c   1.000
_cell.angle_alpha   90.00
_cell.angle_beta   90.00
_cell.angle_gamma   90.00
#
_symmetry.space_group_name_H-M   'P 1'
#
loop_
_entity.id
_entity.type
_entity.pdbx_description
1 polymer ?
#
loop_
_entity_poly.entity_id
_entity_poly.type
_entity_poly.pdbx_seq_one_letter_code
_entity_poly.pdbx_strand_id
1 'polypeptide(L)'
;MKPLPRLTFSPLRPTHPHLHAATALYETAFPEVERRDTALWLDMMTTSPCFHALAIMTDDVFAGLITWWQLTEDYGYVEHFAITPSLRSAGIGGVALDKFLSERKGNVVLEVEPPTDEMPRRRIGFYQRHGFTLWALPYRQPPYRRGGEWLKLCLMGNTAEPAPEASNRLVQALHQLVYGVED
;
A
#
# COMPACT_ATOMS: atom_id res chain seq x y z
N MET A 1 -8.89 30.22 -0.98
CA MET A 1 -8.45 28.81 -0.88
C MET A 1 -9.50 27.96 -1.58
N LYS A 2 -9.16 27.19 -2.62
CA LYS A 2 -10.12 26.25 -3.20
C LYS A 2 -10.48 25.21 -2.13
N PRO A 3 -11.76 24.88 -1.93
CA PRO A 3 -12.11 23.78 -1.03
C PRO A 3 -11.43 22.50 -1.50
N LEU A 4 -10.95 21.69 -0.58
CA LEU A 4 -10.41 20.36 -0.90
C LEU A 4 -11.52 19.55 -1.58
N PRO A 5 -11.21 18.85 -2.68
CA PRO A 5 -12.20 18.05 -3.38
C PRO A 5 -12.76 16.97 -2.44
N ARG A 6 -14.02 16.62 -2.63
CA ARG A 6 -14.65 15.54 -1.87
C ARG A 6 -14.00 14.21 -2.26
N LEU A 7 -13.20 13.68 -1.33
CA LEU A 7 -12.51 12.40 -1.54
C LEU A 7 -13.33 11.26 -0.94
N THR A 8 -13.54 10.20 -1.73
CA THR A 8 -14.20 8.97 -1.30
C THR A 8 -13.41 7.74 -1.75
N PHE A 9 -13.62 6.61 -1.07
CA PHE A 9 -13.12 5.30 -1.49
C PHE A 9 -14.26 4.45 -2.04
N SER A 10 -14.00 3.76 -3.14
CA SER A 10 -14.93 2.82 -3.75
C SER A 10 -14.25 1.45 -3.91
N PRO A 11 -14.80 0.35 -3.34
CA PRO A 11 -14.19 -0.97 -3.48
C PRO A 11 -14.07 -1.39 -4.94
N LEU A 12 -12.85 -1.68 -5.38
CA LEU A 12 -12.60 -2.23 -6.71
C LEU A 12 -13.09 -3.69 -6.75
N ARG A 13 -13.84 -3.99 -7.80
CA ARG A 13 -14.38 -5.31 -8.14
C ARG A 13 -14.35 -5.47 -9.66
N PRO A 14 -14.49 -6.69 -10.20
CA PRO A 14 -14.50 -6.90 -11.65
C PRO A 14 -15.52 -6.06 -12.44
N THR A 15 -16.59 -5.64 -11.78
CA THR A 15 -17.65 -4.81 -12.39
C THR A 15 -17.50 -3.30 -12.14
N HIS A 16 -16.42 -2.87 -11.48
CA HIS A 16 -16.24 -1.47 -11.13
C HIS A 16 -16.01 -0.60 -12.38
N PRO A 17 -16.72 0.54 -12.55
CA PRO A 17 -16.64 1.36 -13.76
C PRO A 17 -15.23 1.89 -14.05
N HIS A 18 -14.41 2.08 -13.02
CA HIS A 18 -13.04 2.56 -13.17
C HIS A 18 -11.99 1.44 -13.08
N LEU A 19 -12.38 0.16 -13.20
CA LEU A 19 -11.43 -0.96 -13.11
C LEU A 19 -10.31 -0.85 -14.15
N HIS A 20 -10.66 -0.50 -15.39
CA HIS A 20 -9.67 -0.33 -16.45
C HIS A 20 -8.64 0.78 -16.11
N ALA A 21 -9.11 1.92 -15.59
CA ALA A 21 -8.23 3.02 -15.19
C ALA A 21 -7.33 2.62 -13.99
N ALA A 22 -7.88 1.88 -13.02
CA ALA A 22 -7.15 1.38 -11.87
C ALA A 22 -6.07 0.35 -12.30
N THR A 23 -6.41 -0.54 -13.22
CA THR A 23 -5.46 -1.53 -13.78
C THR A 23 -4.32 -0.83 -14.53
N ALA A 24 -4.64 0.13 -15.39
CA ALA A 24 -3.62 0.90 -16.10
C ALA A 24 -2.70 1.67 -15.15
N LEU A 25 -3.26 2.26 -14.08
CA LEU A 25 -2.46 2.92 -13.05
C LEU A 25 -1.57 1.93 -12.28
N TYR A 26 -2.09 0.76 -11.92
CA TYR A 26 -1.34 -0.30 -11.26
C TYR A 26 -0.12 -0.74 -12.09
N GLU A 27 -0.32 -0.96 -13.38
CA GLU A 27 0.73 -1.39 -14.29
C GLU A 27 1.79 -0.32 -14.57
N THR A 28 1.39 0.95 -14.60
CA THR A 28 2.29 2.07 -14.93
C THR A 28 2.97 2.68 -13.71
N ALA A 29 2.34 2.64 -12.54
CA ALA A 29 2.89 3.23 -11.32
C ALA A 29 3.90 2.31 -10.60
N PHE A 30 3.79 0.99 -10.80
CA PHE A 30 4.65 0.01 -10.14
C PHE A 30 5.41 -0.83 -11.17
N PRO A 31 6.76 -0.92 -11.06
CA PRO A 31 7.56 -1.80 -11.89
C PRO A 31 7.10 -3.25 -11.78
N GLU A 32 7.34 -4.03 -12.83
CA GLU A 32 6.89 -5.42 -12.89
C GLU A 32 7.42 -6.29 -11.74
N VAL A 33 8.62 -5.98 -11.25
CA VAL A 33 9.23 -6.68 -10.12
C VAL A 33 8.62 -6.30 -8.76
N GLU A 34 7.89 -5.19 -8.70
CA GLU A 34 7.25 -4.66 -7.48
C GLU A 34 5.73 -4.92 -7.45
N ARG A 35 5.22 -5.72 -8.36
CA ARG A 35 3.79 -6.02 -8.44
C ARG A 35 3.52 -7.45 -8.91
N ARG A 36 2.30 -7.92 -8.61
CA ARG A 36 1.78 -9.19 -9.14
C ARG A 36 1.43 -9.07 -10.61
N ASP A 37 1.32 -10.22 -11.27
CA ASP A 37 0.66 -10.29 -12.57
C ASP A 37 -0.76 -9.75 -12.46
N THR A 38 -1.16 -8.95 -13.44
CA THR A 38 -2.44 -8.24 -13.42
C THR A 38 -3.63 -9.20 -13.28
N ALA A 39 -3.56 -10.37 -13.93
CA ALA A 39 -4.63 -11.36 -13.82
C ALA A 39 -4.79 -11.88 -12.39
N LEU A 40 -3.69 -12.17 -11.69
CA LEU A 40 -3.71 -12.59 -10.29
C LEU A 40 -4.21 -11.45 -9.38
N TRP A 41 -3.77 -10.22 -9.62
CA TRP A 41 -4.22 -9.05 -8.85
C TRP A 41 -5.73 -8.83 -8.97
N LEU A 42 -6.30 -9.00 -10.17
CA LEU A 42 -7.75 -8.92 -10.41
C LEU A 42 -8.52 -10.06 -9.72
N ASP A 43 -8.00 -11.29 -9.82
CA ASP A 43 -8.61 -12.47 -9.19
C ASP A 43 -8.69 -12.32 -7.67
N MET A 44 -7.65 -11.81 -7.04
CA MET A 44 -7.58 -11.60 -5.60
C MET A 44 -8.65 -10.65 -5.05
N MET A 45 -9.19 -9.75 -5.86
CA MET A 45 -10.29 -8.86 -5.43
C MET A 45 -11.56 -9.63 -5.03
N THR A 46 -11.70 -10.88 -5.48
CA THR A 46 -12.85 -11.73 -5.20
C THR A 46 -12.51 -13.00 -4.45
N THR A 47 -11.29 -13.50 -4.57
CA THR A 47 -10.87 -14.79 -4.00
C THR A 47 -10.14 -14.67 -2.67
N SER A 48 -9.53 -13.50 -2.37
CA SER A 48 -8.74 -13.31 -1.16
C SER A 48 -9.49 -12.45 -0.13
N PRO A 49 -9.97 -13.03 0.98
CA PRO A 49 -10.77 -12.29 1.97
C PRO A 49 -9.95 -11.23 2.73
N CYS A 50 -8.64 -11.39 2.82
CA CYS A 50 -7.75 -10.45 3.50
C CYS A 50 -7.23 -9.32 2.58
N PHE A 51 -7.42 -9.45 1.27
CA PHE A 51 -6.98 -8.45 0.28
C PHE A 51 -8.10 -7.48 -0.07
N HIS A 52 -7.78 -6.21 -0.08
CA HIS A 52 -8.72 -5.14 -0.40
C HIS A 52 -8.11 -4.18 -1.41
N ALA A 53 -8.83 -3.89 -2.47
CA ALA A 53 -8.47 -2.89 -3.46
C ALA A 53 -9.54 -1.79 -3.48
N LEU A 54 -9.13 -0.53 -3.40
CA LEU A 54 -9.98 0.64 -3.35
C LEU A 54 -9.61 1.61 -4.48
N ALA A 55 -10.59 2.08 -5.21
CA ALA A 55 -10.45 3.28 -6.04
C ALA A 55 -10.52 4.53 -5.14
N ILE A 56 -9.61 5.45 -5.35
CA ILE A 56 -9.65 6.79 -4.76
C ILE A 56 -10.39 7.67 -5.75
N MET A 57 -11.49 8.28 -5.28
CA MET A 57 -12.34 9.14 -6.10
C MET A 57 -12.28 10.57 -5.58
N THR A 58 -12.23 11.54 -6.48
CA THR A 58 -12.38 12.97 -6.16
C THR A 58 -13.49 13.55 -7.03
N ASP A 59 -14.55 14.07 -6.42
CA ASP A 59 -15.71 14.60 -7.14
C ASP A 59 -16.20 13.66 -8.26
N ASP A 60 -16.31 12.36 -7.93
CA ASP A 60 -16.71 11.26 -8.82
C ASP A 60 -15.72 10.94 -9.97
N VAL A 61 -14.53 11.54 -9.96
CA VAL A 61 -13.45 11.25 -10.90
C VAL A 61 -12.44 10.29 -10.26
N PHE A 62 -11.98 9.30 -11.02
CA PHE A 62 -10.91 8.39 -10.57
C PHE A 62 -9.60 9.16 -10.38
N ALA A 63 -9.10 9.15 -9.15
CA ALA A 63 -7.90 9.87 -8.74
C ALA A 63 -6.71 8.97 -8.40
N GLY A 64 -6.96 7.70 -8.13
CA GLY A 64 -5.89 6.79 -7.73
C GLY A 64 -6.40 5.47 -7.19
N LEU A 65 -5.49 4.69 -6.65
CA LEU A 65 -5.80 3.42 -6.00
C LEU A 65 -5.01 3.24 -4.71
N ILE A 66 -5.56 2.45 -3.79
CA ILE A 66 -4.87 1.91 -2.65
C ILE A 66 -5.24 0.43 -2.51
N THR A 67 -4.24 -0.45 -2.36
CA THR A 67 -4.45 -1.85 -2.01
C THR A 67 -3.84 -2.14 -0.66
N TRP A 68 -4.53 -2.95 0.12
CA TRP A 68 -4.08 -3.26 1.46
C TRP A 68 -4.55 -4.65 1.89
N TRP A 69 -3.87 -5.21 2.87
CA TRP A 69 -4.13 -6.51 3.47
C TRP A 69 -4.47 -6.37 4.95
N GLN A 70 -5.43 -7.17 5.42
CA GLN A 70 -5.60 -7.41 6.84
C GLN A 70 -4.64 -8.50 7.25
N LEU A 71 -3.54 -8.15 7.92
CA LEU A 71 -2.52 -9.12 8.35
C LEU A 71 -2.92 -9.83 9.64
N THR A 72 -3.34 -9.04 10.64
CA THR A 72 -3.79 -9.52 11.95
C THR A 72 -4.99 -8.68 12.39
N GLU A 73 -5.60 -8.99 13.53
CA GLU A 73 -6.69 -8.18 14.07
C GLU A 73 -6.29 -6.69 14.21
N ASP A 74 -5.04 -6.43 14.63
CA ASP A 74 -4.54 -5.08 14.95
C ASP A 74 -3.81 -4.41 13.80
N TYR A 75 -3.33 -5.15 12.78
CA TYR A 75 -2.46 -4.64 11.73
C TYR A 75 -3.00 -4.85 10.33
N GLY A 76 -2.99 -3.79 9.55
CA GLY A 76 -3.11 -3.85 8.09
C GLY A 76 -1.82 -3.43 7.41
N TYR A 77 -1.63 -3.92 6.20
CA TYR A 77 -0.48 -3.61 5.36
C TYR A 77 -0.93 -2.93 4.08
N VAL A 78 -0.47 -1.70 3.84
CA VAL A 78 -0.67 -1.01 2.56
C VAL A 78 0.40 -1.48 1.59
N GLU A 79 -0.04 -2.18 0.54
CA GLU A 79 0.85 -2.77 -0.45
C GLU A 79 1.13 -1.83 -1.62
N HIS A 80 0.08 -1.26 -2.20
CA HIS A 80 0.19 -0.33 -3.32
C HIS A 80 -0.65 0.92 -3.06
N PHE A 81 -0.05 2.07 -3.28
CA PHE A 81 -0.73 3.37 -3.17
C PHE A 81 -0.23 4.28 -4.27
N ALA A 82 -1.12 4.70 -5.15
CA ALA A 82 -0.78 5.57 -6.28
C ALA A 82 -1.89 6.57 -6.58
N ILE A 83 -1.49 7.79 -6.89
CA ILE A 83 -2.35 8.85 -7.44
C ILE A 83 -2.06 8.98 -8.94
N THR A 84 -3.09 9.20 -9.73
CA THR A 84 -2.97 9.44 -11.18
C THR A 84 -2.00 10.59 -11.47
N PRO A 85 -1.14 10.51 -12.49
CA PRO A 85 -0.12 11.51 -12.76
C PRO A 85 -0.65 12.94 -12.85
N SER A 86 -1.83 13.11 -13.46
CA SER A 86 -2.48 14.42 -13.64
C SER A 86 -2.92 15.09 -12.33
N LEU A 87 -3.06 14.33 -11.25
CA LEU A 87 -3.52 14.80 -9.93
C LEU A 87 -2.41 14.78 -8.88
N ARG A 88 -1.19 14.38 -9.24
CA ARG A 88 -0.02 14.48 -8.35
C ARG A 88 0.27 15.95 -8.07
N SER A 89 0.91 16.23 -6.95
CA SER A 89 1.26 17.58 -6.48
C SER A 89 0.08 18.48 -6.05
N ALA A 90 -1.16 18.02 -6.20
CA ALA A 90 -2.35 18.69 -5.70
C ALA A 90 -2.67 18.36 -4.22
N GLY A 91 -1.80 17.65 -3.52
CA GLY A 91 -2.01 17.22 -2.14
C GLY A 91 -2.98 16.05 -1.94
N ILE A 92 -3.57 15.55 -3.02
CA ILE A 92 -4.59 14.47 -2.97
C ILE A 92 -4.07 13.21 -2.28
N GLY A 93 -2.80 12.85 -2.52
CA GLY A 93 -2.20 11.67 -1.89
C GLY A 93 -2.18 11.75 -0.37
N GLY A 94 -1.82 12.91 0.19
CA GLY A 94 -1.84 13.12 1.64
C GLY A 94 -3.26 13.02 2.21
N VAL A 95 -4.21 13.72 1.59
CA VAL A 95 -5.63 13.68 2.01
C VAL A 95 -6.19 12.26 1.93
N ALA A 96 -5.85 11.51 0.87
CA ALA A 96 -6.28 10.12 0.71
C ALA A 96 -5.70 9.21 1.80
N LEU A 97 -4.41 9.35 2.09
CA LEU A 97 -3.76 8.57 3.14
C LEU A 97 -4.35 8.87 4.52
N ASP A 98 -4.51 10.15 4.88
CA ASP A 98 -5.09 10.56 6.17
C ASP A 98 -6.52 10.04 6.32
N LYS A 99 -7.33 10.15 5.25
CA LYS A 99 -8.68 9.60 5.24
C LYS A 99 -8.69 8.08 5.42
N PHE A 100 -7.84 7.36 4.68
CA PHE A 100 -7.71 5.91 4.81
C PHE A 100 -7.37 5.51 6.25
N LEU A 101 -6.38 6.18 6.85
CA LEU A 101 -5.98 5.92 8.24
C LEU A 101 -7.10 6.24 9.24
N SER A 102 -7.88 7.30 9.01
CA SER A 102 -8.99 7.68 9.88
C SER A 102 -10.20 6.73 9.82
N GLU A 103 -10.45 6.13 8.66
CA GLU A 103 -11.57 5.18 8.46
C GLU A 103 -11.22 3.75 8.88
N ARG A 104 -9.91 3.46 8.97
CA ARG A 104 -9.43 2.14 9.33
C ARG A 104 -9.24 2.02 10.85
N LYS A 105 -9.73 0.91 11.42
CA LYS A 105 -9.39 0.50 12.79
C LYS A 105 -8.05 -0.23 12.79
N GLY A 106 -7.21 0.05 13.79
CA GLY A 106 -5.92 -0.61 13.98
C GLY A 106 -4.75 0.09 13.28
N ASN A 107 -3.59 -0.51 13.43
CA ASN A 107 -2.33 0.02 12.93
C ASN A 107 -2.14 -0.32 11.45
N VAL A 108 -1.34 0.49 10.78
CA VAL A 108 -1.00 0.31 9.37
C VAL A 108 0.51 0.26 9.23
N VAL A 109 0.99 -0.73 8.48
CA VAL A 109 2.39 -0.85 8.08
C VAL A 109 2.52 -0.80 6.56
N LEU A 110 3.67 -0.41 6.09
CA LEU A 110 4.02 -0.39 4.67
C LEU A 110 5.52 -0.58 4.49
N GLU A 111 5.91 -0.97 3.28
CA GLU A 111 7.30 -1.14 2.87
C GLU A 111 7.81 0.10 2.15
N VAL A 112 9.06 0.43 2.40
CA VAL A 112 9.78 1.51 1.71
C VAL A 112 11.21 1.07 1.40
N GLU A 113 11.76 1.62 0.33
CA GLU A 113 13.18 1.48 0.03
C GLU A 113 14.03 2.13 1.13
N PRO A 114 15.25 1.60 1.42
CA PRO A 114 16.16 2.25 2.34
C PRO A 114 16.47 3.69 1.92
N PRO A 115 16.70 4.61 2.86
CA PRO A 115 16.92 6.04 2.57
C PRO A 115 18.32 6.34 1.99
N THR A 116 18.75 5.55 1.00
CA THR A 116 20.06 5.68 0.35
C THR A 116 20.07 6.84 -0.65
N ASP A 117 18.93 7.08 -1.31
CA ASP A 117 18.79 8.04 -2.40
C ASP A 117 17.73 9.10 -2.12
N GLU A 118 17.64 10.11 -2.96
CA GLU A 118 16.71 11.22 -2.79
C GLU A 118 15.25 10.78 -2.86
N MET A 119 14.89 9.93 -3.82
CA MET A 119 13.49 9.49 -4.01
C MET A 119 12.96 8.67 -2.83
N PRO A 120 13.68 7.64 -2.31
CA PRO A 120 13.29 6.97 -1.09
C PRO A 120 13.19 7.90 0.12
N ARG A 121 14.12 8.84 0.30
CA ARG A 121 14.06 9.82 1.40
C ARG A 121 12.82 10.71 1.30
N ARG A 122 12.45 11.16 0.11
CA ARG A 122 11.23 11.96 -0.11
C ARG A 122 9.98 11.15 0.19
N ARG A 123 9.94 9.87 -0.19
CA ARG A 123 8.83 8.94 0.11
C ARG A 123 8.70 8.71 1.62
N ILE A 124 9.79 8.41 2.30
CA ILE A 124 9.83 8.27 3.76
C ILE A 124 9.34 9.56 4.42
N GLY A 125 9.86 10.73 4.01
CA GLY A 125 9.43 12.03 4.52
C GLY A 125 7.94 12.32 4.27
N PHE A 126 7.37 11.84 3.17
CA PHE A 126 5.93 11.91 2.95
C PHE A 126 5.17 11.11 4.01
N TYR A 127 5.50 9.85 4.23
CA TYR A 127 4.83 9.02 5.23
C TYR A 127 5.05 9.53 6.66
N GLN A 128 6.24 10.05 6.98
CA GLN A 128 6.50 10.67 8.29
C GLN A 128 5.58 11.85 8.59
N ARG A 129 5.29 12.70 7.60
CA ARG A 129 4.33 13.81 7.76
C ARG A 129 2.88 13.34 8.00
N HIS A 130 2.59 12.08 7.68
CA HIS A 130 1.29 11.43 7.92
C HIS A 130 1.32 10.44 9.09
N GLY A 131 2.25 10.64 10.03
CA GLY A 131 2.28 9.91 11.29
C GLY A 131 2.97 8.54 11.27
N PHE A 132 3.67 8.19 10.19
CA PHE A 132 4.44 6.95 10.14
C PHE A 132 5.84 7.14 10.72
N THR A 133 6.34 6.09 11.33
CA THR A 133 7.72 5.99 11.84
C THR A 133 8.47 4.91 11.07
N LEU A 134 9.70 5.20 10.67
CA LEU A 134 10.60 4.19 10.09
C LEU A 134 11.09 3.28 11.21
N TRP A 135 10.88 1.96 11.06
CA TRP A 135 11.29 0.97 12.04
C TRP A 135 12.75 0.55 11.83
N ALA A 136 13.41 0.19 12.89
CA ALA A 136 14.82 -0.20 12.86
C ALA A 136 15.03 -1.69 12.58
N LEU A 137 13.98 -2.51 12.68
CA LEU A 137 14.10 -3.95 12.46
C LEU A 137 14.64 -4.27 11.06
N PRO A 138 15.55 -5.23 10.92
CA PRO A 138 16.00 -5.73 9.62
C PRO A 138 14.82 -6.37 8.88
N TYR A 139 14.59 -5.93 7.63
CA TYR A 139 13.51 -6.45 6.82
C TYR A 139 13.96 -6.74 5.39
N ARG A 140 13.43 -7.83 4.82
CA ARG A 140 13.58 -8.17 3.41
C ARG A 140 12.23 -8.59 2.85
N GLN A 141 11.87 -8.02 1.72
CA GLN A 141 10.66 -8.36 0.99
C GLN A 141 10.90 -9.62 0.15
N PRO A 142 10.03 -10.64 0.27
CA PRO A 142 10.03 -11.76 -0.66
C PRO A 142 9.65 -11.30 -2.08
N PRO A 143 10.13 -11.98 -3.12
CA PRO A 143 9.75 -11.63 -4.48
C PRO A 143 8.28 -11.97 -4.77
N TYR A 144 7.63 -11.16 -5.59
CA TYR A 144 6.27 -11.44 -6.09
C TYR A 144 6.20 -12.65 -7.03
N ARG A 145 7.31 -13.03 -7.63
CA ARG A 145 7.41 -14.17 -8.56
C ARG A 145 8.41 -15.19 -8.08
N ARG A 146 8.10 -16.46 -8.31
CA ARG A 146 9.02 -17.55 -7.97
C ARG A 146 10.37 -17.35 -8.66
N GLY A 147 11.47 -17.55 -7.93
CA GLY A 147 12.83 -17.39 -8.43
C GLY A 147 13.31 -15.94 -8.50
N GLY A 148 12.52 -14.97 -8.08
CA GLY A 148 12.95 -13.59 -7.93
C GLY A 148 13.88 -13.39 -6.73
N GLU A 149 14.51 -12.24 -6.67
CA GLU A 149 15.41 -11.89 -5.56
C GLU A 149 14.66 -11.24 -4.39
N TRP A 150 15.12 -11.54 -3.19
CA TRP A 150 14.65 -10.87 -1.98
C TRP A 150 15.20 -9.45 -1.92
N LEU A 151 14.31 -8.47 -1.81
CA LEU A 151 14.71 -7.05 -1.77
C LEU A 151 14.96 -6.61 -0.32
N LYS A 152 16.06 -5.90 -0.10
CA LYS A 152 16.28 -5.21 1.17
C LYS A 152 15.41 -3.96 1.21
N LEU A 153 14.36 -3.99 2.01
CA LEU A 153 13.47 -2.87 2.28
C LEU A 153 13.48 -2.50 3.75
N CYS A 154 12.71 -1.49 4.11
CA CYS A 154 12.41 -1.10 5.48
C CYS A 154 10.89 -1.14 5.69
N LEU A 155 10.46 -1.32 6.93
CA LEU A 155 9.07 -1.15 7.32
C LEU A 155 8.85 0.23 7.96
N MET A 156 7.71 0.82 7.66
CA MET A 156 7.18 1.98 8.37
C MET A 156 5.81 1.63 8.95
N GLY A 157 5.53 2.12 10.15
CA GLY A 157 4.22 1.97 10.78
C GLY A 157 3.69 3.29 11.33
N ASN A 158 2.37 3.44 11.37
CA ASN A 158 1.70 4.58 12.03
C ASN A 158 1.65 4.41 13.57
N THR A 159 2.49 3.55 14.08
CA THR A 159 2.74 3.29 15.50
C THR A 159 4.23 3.10 15.74
N ALA A 160 4.66 3.09 17.01
CA ALA A 160 6.02 2.70 17.35
C ALA A 160 6.33 1.27 16.89
N GLU A 161 7.60 0.98 16.66
CA GLU A 161 8.06 -0.38 16.35
C GLU A 161 7.64 -1.33 17.49
N PRO A 162 6.96 -2.45 17.18
CA PRO A 162 6.57 -3.42 18.19
C PRO A 162 7.79 -4.11 18.83
N ALA A 163 7.58 -4.74 19.98
CA ALA A 163 8.60 -5.59 20.60
C ALA A 163 9.05 -6.72 19.65
N PRO A 164 10.28 -7.25 19.77
CA PRO A 164 10.86 -8.17 18.78
C PRO A 164 9.97 -9.38 18.43
N GLU A 165 9.33 -10.01 19.44
CA GLU A 165 8.46 -11.16 19.18
C GLU A 165 7.18 -10.75 18.41
N ALA A 166 6.63 -9.57 18.67
CA ALA A 166 5.47 -9.05 17.96
C ALA A 166 5.85 -8.63 16.54
N SER A 167 7.02 -8.02 16.35
CA SER A 167 7.57 -7.67 15.04
C SER A 167 7.78 -8.92 14.19
N ASN A 168 8.37 -9.98 14.74
CA ASN A 168 8.58 -11.24 14.04
C ASN A 168 7.26 -11.88 13.59
N ARG A 169 6.26 -11.94 14.47
CA ARG A 169 4.92 -12.45 14.10
C ARG A 169 4.26 -11.62 13.00
N LEU A 170 4.44 -10.30 13.04
CA LEU A 170 3.91 -9.41 12.00
C LEU A 170 4.59 -9.65 10.65
N VAL A 171 5.92 -9.78 10.63
CA VAL A 171 6.69 -10.09 9.41
C VAL A 171 6.30 -11.46 8.85
N GLN A 172 6.15 -12.48 9.70
CA GLN A 172 5.68 -13.81 9.26
C GLN A 172 4.28 -13.72 8.63
N ALA A 173 3.34 -13.03 9.28
CA ALA A 173 1.99 -12.83 8.71
C ALA A 173 2.05 -12.11 7.37
N LEU A 174 2.91 -11.09 7.23
CA LEU A 174 3.11 -10.37 5.98
C LEU A 174 3.69 -11.30 4.90
N HIS A 175 4.74 -12.06 5.20
CA HIS A 175 5.36 -12.99 4.26
C HIS A 175 4.38 -14.08 3.80
N GLN A 176 3.64 -14.69 4.73
CA GLN A 176 2.66 -15.73 4.40
C GLN A 176 1.47 -15.21 3.60
N LEU A 177 0.79 -14.16 4.10
CA LEU A 177 -0.45 -13.70 3.49
C LEU A 177 -0.23 -12.96 2.19
N VAL A 178 0.79 -12.10 2.13
CA VAL A 178 1.03 -11.23 0.98
C VAL A 178 1.87 -11.94 -0.09
N TYR A 179 2.91 -12.64 0.31
CA TYR A 179 3.88 -13.22 -0.63
C TYR A 179 3.79 -14.75 -0.76
N GLY A 180 3.02 -15.41 0.11
CA GLY A 180 2.87 -16.86 0.08
C GLY A 180 4.15 -17.62 0.46
N VAL A 181 5.01 -17.01 1.28
CA VAL A 181 6.27 -17.60 1.74
C VAL A 181 6.13 -18.00 3.20
N GLU A 182 6.51 -19.23 3.51
CA GLU A 182 6.65 -19.73 4.88
C GLU A 182 8.12 -19.56 5.28
N ASP A 183 8.37 -18.89 6.42
CA ASP A 183 9.70 -18.70 7.01
C ASP A 183 10.13 -19.93 7.81
#